data_2dc3d07e113e9c3d0a7563e09998d070
#
_entry.id   2dc3d07e113e9c3d0a7563e09998d070
#
_cell.length_a   1.000
_cell.length_b   1.000
_cell.length_c   1.000
_cell.angle_alpha   90.00
_cell.angle_beta   90.00
_cell.angle_gamma   90.00
#
_symmetry.space_group_name_H-M   'P 1'
#
loop_
_entity.id
_entity.type
_entity.pdbx_description
1 polymer ?
#
loop_
_entity_poly.entity_id
_entity_poly.type
_entity_poly.pdbx_seq_one_letter_code
_entity_poly.pdbx_strand_id
1 'polypeptide(L)'
;MRTKIAMMIAMVVLVALVGGGTALAQTIGGVIQCQSFPCVATGDHQVLFERVGDGVRDRLIAQAGHDHLNARTYTNDRDVAKGSGGHDLLMVNDGDAMDGAIGGPGNDTCIVDAAIEAADTCETVVYR
;
A
#
# COMPACT_ATOMS: atom_id res chain seq x y z
N MET A 1 -11.98 -7.30 45.74
CA MET A 1 -11.32 -6.05 45.36
C MET A 1 -10.93 -6.12 43.91
N ARG A 2 -11.50 -5.31 43.12
CA ARG A 2 -11.43 -5.43 41.66
C ARG A 2 -10.50 -4.36 41.13
N THR A 3 -9.34 -4.78 40.71
CA THR A 3 -8.44 -3.89 39.95
C THR A 3 -8.91 -3.92 38.50
N LYS A 4 -9.53 -2.89 38.07
CA LYS A 4 -9.80 -2.67 36.66
C LYS A 4 -8.50 -2.24 36.02
N ILE A 5 -7.87 -3.13 35.31
CA ILE A 5 -6.79 -2.80 34.42
C ILE A 5 -7.44 -2.12 33.21
N ALA A 6 -7.45 -0.83 33.23
CA ALA A 6 -7.74 -0.05 32.03
C ALA A 6 -6.56 -0.23 31.09
N MET A 7 -6.78 -1.01 30.07
CA MET A 7 -5.85 -1.15 28.98
C MET A 7 -5.88 0.17 28.18
N MET A 8 -5.03 1.09 28.57
CA MET A 8 -4.78 2.29 27.78
C MET A 8 -4.05 1.83 26.52
N ILE A 9 -4.79 1.75 25.44
CA ILE A 9 -4.19 1.75 24.11
C ILE A 9 -3.60 3.14 23.93
N ALA A 10 -2.32 3.24 24.14
CA ALA A 10 -1.59 4.46 23.83
C ALA A 10 -1.60 4.65 22.32
N MET A 11 -2.51 5.46 21.85
CA MET A 11 -2.55 5.92 20.48
C MET A 11 -1.41 6.93 20.33
N VAL A 12 -0.27 6.45 19.89
CA VAL A 12 0.86 7.34 19.57
C VAL A 12 0.54 7.99 18.23
N VAL A 13 -0.10 9.14 18.31
CA VAL A 13 -0.19 10.03 17.16
C VAL A 13 1.13 10.76 17.05
N LEU A 14 2.03 10.26 16.25
CA LEU A 14 3.25 10.97 15.92
C LEU A 14 2.93 11.97 14.81
N VAL A 15 2.59 13.17 15.18
CA VAL A 15 2.46 14.28 14.23
C VAL A 15 3.86 14.84 13.98
N ALA A 16 4.52 14.36 12.96
CA ALA A 16 5.73 14.99 12.47
C ALA A 16 5.34 16.04 11.43
N LEU A 17 5.27 17.28 11.85
CA LEU A 17 5.16 18.44 10.95
C LEU A 17 6.54 18.70 10.34
N VAL A 18 6.76 18.16 9.15
CA VAL A 18 7.89 18.61 8.31
C VAL A 18 7.29 19.42 7.17
N GLY A 19 7.62 20.69 7.11
CA GLY A 19 7.13 21.60 6.10
C GLY A 19 7.51 21.15 4.69
N GLY A 20 6.48 21.05 3.81
CA GLY A 20 6.63 20.65 2.42
C GLY A 20 5.90 19.36 2.07
N GLY A 21 4.57 19.38 2.00
CA GLY A 21 3.72 18.49 1.21
C GLY A 21 3.92 16.98 1.28
N THR A 22 4.48 16.44 2.36
CA THR A 22 4.57 15.00 2.57
C THR A 22 3.35 14.51 3.35
N ALA A 23 2.66 13.64 2.72
CA ALA A 23 1.51 12.96 3.23
C ALA A 23 1.79 12.17 4.50
N LEU A 24 1.02 12.44 5.53
CA LEU A 24 1.03 11.63 6.74
C LEU A 24 0.19 10.37 6.51
N ALA A 25 0.85 9.25 6.39
CA ALA A 25 0.20 7.96 6.50
C ALA A 25 0.02 7.62 7.98
N GLN A 26 -1.21 7.30 8.37
CA GLN A 26 -1.47 6.85 9.72
C GLN A 26 -1.10 5.37 9.84
N THR A 27 -0.11 5.05 10.65
CA THR A 27 0.31 3.67 10.89
C THR A 27 -0.46 3.08 12.06
N ILE A 28 -1.18 1.99 11.82
CA ILE A 28 -1.85 1.22 12.87
C ILE A 28 -1.37 -0.21 12.76
N GLY A 29 -0.46 -0.65 13.64
CA GLY A 29 0.00 -2.03 13.69
C GLY A 29 0.60 -2.57 12.39
N GLY A 30 1.41 -1.77 11.69
CA GLY A 30 2.00 -2.15 10.40
C GLY A 30 1.06 -1.94 9.20
N VAL A 31 -0.15 -1.48 9.42
CA VAL A 31 -1.12 -1.13 8.38
C VAL A 31 -1.09 0.37 8.13
N ILE A 32 -0.96 0.77 6.89
CA ILE A 32 -0.95 2.16 6.46
C ILE A 32 -2.17 2.40 5.59
N GLN A 33 -3.12 3.20 6.09
CA GLN A 33 -4.18 3.75 5.27
C GLN A 33 -3.68 5.03 4.63
N CYS A 34 -3.52 5.03 3.33
CA CYS A 34 -3.04 6.19 2.60
C CYS A 34 -3.99 7.37 2.74
N GLN A 35 -3.44 8.56 2.97
CA GLN A 35 -4.19 9.81 3.14
C GLN A 35 -3.88 10.83 2.05
N SER A 36 -2.86 10.55 1.25
CA SER A 36 -2.42 11.47 0.20
C SER A 36 -1.50 10.77 -0.81
N PHE A 37 -1.17 11.48 -1.85
CA PHE A 37 -0.39 11.03 -3.00
C PHE A 37 1.03 11.65 -3.01
N PRO A 38 2.08 10.87 -3.14
CA PRO A 38 2.13 9.41 -3.04
C PRO A 38 2.03 8.91 -1.59
N CYS A 39 1.62 7.67 -1.41
CA CYS A 39 1.66 6.97 -0.13
C CYS A 39 2.92 6.10 -0.08
N VAL A 40 3.77 6.33 0.88
CA VAL A 40 5.07 5.65 1.00
C VAL A 40 5.15 4.89 2.31
N ALA A 41 5.55 3.63 2.25
CA ALA A 41 5.83 2.82 3.43
C ALA A 41 6.93 3.43 4.29
N THR A 42 6.88 3.16 5.58
CA THR A 42 7.87 3.67 6.55
C THR A 42 8.83 2.60 7.04
N GLY A 43 8.64 1.34 6.65
CA GLY A 43 9.45 0.23 7.08
C GLY A 43 9.11 -1.05 6.32
N ASP A 44 9.53 -2.18 6.89
CA ASP A 44 9.36 -3.52 6.37
C ASP A 44 8.06 -4.17 6.91
N HIS A 45 7.52 -5.15 6.20
CA HIS A 45 6.31 -5.91 6.55
C HIS A 45 5.08 -5.02 6.78
N GLN A 46 4.86 -4.09 5.89
CA GLN A 46 3.73 -3.18 5.99
C GLN A 46 2.62 -3.51 4.99
N VAL A 47 1.40 -3.17 5.36
CA VAL A 47 0.23 -3.28 4.48
C VAL A 47 -0.24 -1.87 4.14
N LEU A 48 -0.15 -1.51 2.87
CA LEU A 48 -0.60 -0.21 2.36
C LEU A 48 -1.96 -0.38 1.68
N PHE A 49 -2.91 0.45 2.07
CA PHE A 49 -4.20 0.58 1.38
C PHE A 49 -4.30 1.94 0.70
N GLU A 50 -4.89 1.97 -0.49
CA GLU A 50 -5.21 3.21 -1.18
C GLU A 50 -6.12 4.13 -0.37
N ARG A 51 -6.23 5.39 -0.77
CA ARG A 51 -7.10 6.37 -0.10
C ARG A 51 -8.56 5.96 -0.21
N VAL A 52 -9.32 6.18 0.85
CA VAL A 52 -10.73 5.87 0.88
C VAL A 52 -11.56 7.07 0.40
N GLY A 53 -12.48 6.82 -0.51
CA GLY A 53 -13.60 7.71 -0.83
C GLY A 53 -13.37 8.73 -1.94
N ASP A 54 -12.33 8.60 -2.74
CA ASP A 54 -12.09 9.57 -3.81
C ASP A 54 -12.11 9.03 -5.25
N GLY A 55 -11.81 7.74 -5.49
CA GLY A 55 -11.76 7.18 -6.85
C GLY A 55 -10.78 7.94 -7.76
N VAL A 56 -9.73 8.48 -7.18
CA VAL A 56 -8.67 9.24 -7.85
C VAL A 56 -7.40 8.43 -7.80
N ARG A 57 -6.62 8.51 -8.84
CA ARG A 57 -5.35 7.81 -8.94
C ARG A 57 -4.51 7.90 -7.66
N ASP A 58 -4.13 6.74 -7.17
CA ASP A 58 -3.23 6.59 -6.04
C ASP A 58 -1.87 6.04 -6.46
N ARG A 59 -0.89 6.24 -5.63
CA ARG A 59 0.44 5.68 -5.80
C ARG A 59 0.94 5.16 -4.47
N LEU A 60 1.00 3.85 -4.36
CA LEU A 60 1.49 3.14 -3.19
C LEU A 60 2.93 2.72 -3.45
N ILE A 61 3.83 3.09 -2.57
CA ILE A 61 5.25 2.78 -2.70
C ILE A 61 5.72 2.10 -1.41
N ALA A 62 6.07 0.83 -1.52
CA ALA A 62 6.78 0.13 -0.47
C ALA A 62 8.25 0.57 -0.41
N GLN A 63 8.92 0.15 0.63
CA GLN A 63 10.35 0.36 0.79
C GLN A 63 11.08 -0.97 0.60
N ALA A 64 12.08 -1.24 1.40
CA ALA A 64 12.70 -2.55 1.42
C ALA A 64 11.95 -3.46 2.39
N GLY A 65 11.83 -4.72 2.04
CA GLY A 65 11.22 -5.72 2.90
C GLY A 65 10.15 -6.54 2.21
N HIS A 66 9.21 -7.04 2.98
CA HIS A 66 8.09 -7.83 2.48
C HIS A 66 6.80 -7.04 2.71
N ASP A 67 6.34 -6.36 1.71
CA ASP A 67 5.23 -5.45 1.83
C ASP A 67 4.00 -5.93 1.05
N HIS A 68 2.84 -5.42 1.44
CA HIS A 68 1.57 -5.78 0.84
C HIS A 68 0.84 -4.51 0.43
N LEU A 69 0.68 -4.30 -0.86
CA LEU A 69 0.08 -3.11 -1.44
C LEU A 69 -1.28 -3.45 -2.03
N ASN A 70 -2.32 -2.76 -1.57
CA ASN A 70 -3.69 -3.01 -1.98
C ASN A 70 -4.33 -1.75 -2.56
N ALA A 71 -4.46 -1.74 -3.89
CA ALA A 71 -5.13 -0.71 -4.68
C ALA A 71 -6.27 -1.37 -5.46
N ARG A 72 -7.35 -1.77 -4.77
CA ARG A 72 -8.49 -2.50 -5.34
C ARG A 72 -9.85 -1.95 -4.93
N THR A 73 -9.87 -0.77 -4.34
CA THR A 73 -11.13 -0.26 -3.78
C THR A 73 -12.01 0.37 -4.82
N TYR A 74 -11.41 1.01 -5.81
CA TYR A 74 -12.14 1.73 -6.86
C TYR A 74 -11.75 1.24 -8.25
N THR A 75 -12.73 1.19 -9.15
CA THR A 75 -12.56 0.93 -10.57
C THR A 75 -12.55 2.25 -11.36
N ASN A 76 -11.98 2.23 -12.56
CA ASN A 76 -11.88 3.37 -13.48
C ASN A 76 -11.02 4.53 -12.99
N ASP A 77 -10.12 4.27 -12.09
CA ASP A 77 -9.01 5.16 -11.77
C ASP A 77 -7.70 4.57 -12.34
N ARG A 78 -6.58 5.04 -11.91
CA ARG A 78 -5.31 4.58 -12.45
C ARG A 78 -4.28 4.55 -11.34
N ASP A 79 -4.24 3.45 -10.65
CA ASP A 79 -3.36 3.27 -9.51
C ASP A 79 -2.00 2.71 -9.89
N VAL A 80 -1.02 2.95 -9.04
CA VAL A 80 0.30 2.36 -9.18
C VAL A 80 0.76 1.82 -7.84
N ALA A 81 0.98 0.51 -7.79
CA ALA A 81 1.62 -0.16 -6.67
C ALA A 81 3.08 -0.48 -7.04
N LYS A 82 4.01 -0.03 -6.22
CA LYS A 82 5.45 -0.27 -6.39
C LYS A 82 6.03 -0.96 -5.16
N GLY A 83 6.48 -2.20 -5.32
CA GLY A 83 7.07 -3.01 -4.25
C GLY A 83 8.41 -2.48 -3.77
N SER A 84 9.28 -2.13 -4.66
CA SER A 84 10.66 -1.65 -4.45
C SER A 84 11.63 -2.80 -4.26
N GLY A 85 11.92 -3.25 -3.06
CA GLY A 85 12.88 -4.34 -2.89
C GLY A 85 12.47 -5.32 -1.80
N GLY A 86 12.56 -6.61 -2.11
CA GLY A 86 12.15 -7.66 -1.19
C GLY A 86 11.21 -8.66 -1.86
N HIS A 87 10.25 -9.18 -1.11
CA HIS A 87 9.22 -10.07 -1.64
C HIS A 87 7.86 -9.46 -1.36
N ASP A 88 7.29 -8.81 -2.35
CA ASP A 88 6.11 -8.01 -2.18
C ASP A 88 4.86 -8.66 -2.79
N LEU A 89 3.71 -8.34 -2.24
CA LEU A 89 2.42 -8.66 -2.81
C LEU A 89 1.72 -7.38 -3.26
N LEU A 90 1.53 -7.25 -4.56
CA LEU A 90 0.89 -6.10 -5.17
C LEU A 90 -0.46 -6.50 -5.74
N MET A 91 -1.52 -5.84 -5.32
CA MET A 91 -2.88 -6.12 -5.77
C MET A 91 -3.47 -4.86 -6.39
N VAL A 92 -3.69 -4.91 -7.70
CA VAL A 92 -4.31 -3.83 -8.47
C VAL A 92 -5.54 -4.30 -9.26
N ASN A 93 -5.99 -5.51 -9.01
CA ASN A 93 -7.14 -6.12 -9.67
C ASN A 93 -8.47 -5.57 -9.13
N ASP A 94 -8.90 -4.45 -9.61
CA ASP A 94 -10.11 -3.74 -9.21
C ASP A 94 -11.27 -3.86 -10.22
N GLY A 95 -11.03 -4.48 -11.35
CA GLY A 95 -12.02 -4.74 -12.41
C GLY A 95 -11.83 -3.91 -13.68
N ASP A 96 -10.73 -3.17 -13.78
CA ASP A 96 -10.35 -2.52 -15.03
C ASP A 96 -8.91 -2.91 -15.45
N ALA A 97 -8.34 -2.28 -16.43
CA ALA A 97 -7.00 -2.59 -16.95
C ALA A 97 -6.15 -1.32 -17.08
N MET A 98 -6.31 -0.40 -16.14
CA MET A 98 -5.64 0.90 -16.19
C MET A 98 -4.51 1.04 -15.19
N ASP A 99 -4.38 0.09 -14.27
CA ASP A 99 -3.46 0.15 -13.16
C ASP A 99 -2.05 -0.34 -13.49
N GLY A 100 -1.17 -0.25 -12.53
CA GLY A 100 0.21 -0.71 -12.70
C GLY A 100 0.78 -1.33 -11.43
N ALA A 101 1.26 -2.57 -11.54
CA ALA A 101 2.01 -3.27 -10.52
C ALA A 101 3.48 -3.39 -10.93
N ILE A 102 4.37 -2.87 -10.12
CA ILE A 102 5.83 -2.87 -10.33
C ILE A 102 6.47 -3.53 -9.13
N GLY A 103 6.87 -4.80 -9.25
CA GLY A 103 7.52 -5.54 -8.18
C GLY A 103 8.83 -4.87 -7.73
N GLY A 104 9.80 -4.87 -8.58
CA GLY A 104 11.13 -4.39 -8.30
C GLY A 104 12.13 -5.53 -8.13
N PRO A 105 13.24 -5.33 -7.45
CA PRO A 105 14.17 -6.42 -7.15
C PRO A 105 13.63 -7.35 -6.06
N GLY A 106 13.50 -8.63 -6.38
CA GLY A 106 13.07 -9.64 -5.43
C GLY A 106 12.21 -10.71 -6.07
N ASN A 107 11.38 -11.35 -5.29
CA ASN A 107 10.39 -12.32 -5.75
C ASN A 107 8.99 -11.76 -5.43
N ASP A 108 8.41 -11.08 -6.39
CA ASP A 108 7.17 -10.35 -6.21
C ASP A 108 5.98 -11.07 -6.83
N THR A 109 4.83 -10.95 -6.18
CA THR A 109 3.57 -11.45 -6.69
C THR A 109 2.64 -10.27 -7.02
N CYS A 110 2.25 -10.20 -8.28
CA CYS A 110 1.32 -9.18 -8.75
C CYS A 110 -0.04 -9.82 -9.09
N ILE A 111 -1.10 -9.33 -8.48
CA ILE A 111 -2.48 -9.73 -8.78
C ILE A 111 -3.12 -8.62 -9.59
N VAL A 112 -3.51 -8.94 -10.82
CA VAL A 112 -3.93 -7.99 -11.85
C VAL A 112 -5.17 -8.47 -12.57
N ASP A 113 -5.90 -7.57 -13.23
CA ASP A 113 -6.98 -7.89 -14.16
C ASP A 113 -6.46 -8.24 -15.55
N ALA A 114 -5.42 -7.55 -15.99
CA ALA A 114 -4.86 -7.69 -17.33
C ALA A 114 -3.33 -7.72 -17.32
N ALA A 115 -2.74 -8.39 -18.31
CA ALA A 115 -1.29 -8.54 -18.44
C ALA A 115 -0.54 -7.19 -18.58
N ILE A 116 -1.20 -6.18 -19.11
CA ILE A 116 -0.61 -4.84 -19.28
C ILE A 116 -0.33 -4.14 -17.96
N GLU A 117 -0.97 -4.56 -16.88
CA GLU A 117 -0.82 -3.97 -15.56
C GLU A 117 0.41 -4.47 -14.80
N ALA A 118 0.88 -5.68 -15.13
CA ALA A 118 2.05 -6.25 -14.50
C ALA A 118 3.34 -5.85 -15.25
N ALA A 119 4.27 -5.25 -14.53
CA ALA A 119 5.61 -5.01 -15.06
C ALA A 119 6.44 -6.32 -15.10
N ASP A 120 7.48 -6.33 -15.93
CA ASP A 120 8.42 -7.45 -16.06
C ASP A 120 9.15 -7.83 -14.75
N THR A 121 9.03 -6.98 -13.75
CA THR A 121 9.58 -7.19 -12.40
C THR A 121 8.60 -7.86 -11.43
N CYS A 122 7.50 -8.39 -11.93
CA CYS A 122 6.61 -9.29 -11.20
C CYS A 122 6.94 -10.73 -11.58
N GLU A 123 7.64 -11.47 -10.73
CA GLU A 123 8.04 -12.86 -10.99
C GLU A 123 6.85 -13.81 -11.01
N THR A 124 5.83 -13.50 -10.25
CA THR A 124 4.55 -14.22 -10.26
C THR A 124 3.42 -13.27 -10.60
N VAL A 125 2.69 -13.57 -11.68
CA VAL A 125 1.51 -12.80 -12.07
C VAL A 125 0.26 -13.66 -11.93
N VAL A 126 -0.73 -13.17 -11.19
CA VAL A 126 -2.01 -13.84 -10.97
C VAL A 126 -3.12 -12.97 -11.56
N TYR A 127 -3.91 -13.56 -12.44
CA TYR A 127 -5.06 -12.89 -13.06
C TYR A 127 -6.34 -13.22 -12.27
N ARG A 128 -7.10 -12.21 -11.90
CA ARG A 128 -8.36 -12.39 -11.16
C ARG A 128 -9.38 -11.32 -11.49
#